data_c8921f2c90a817edf587ea1512c8ec9d
#
_entry.id   c8921f2c90a817edf587ea1512c8ec9d
#
_cell.length_a   1.000
_cell.length_b   1.000
_cell.length_c   1.000
_cell.angle_alpha   90.00
_cell.angle_beta   90.00
_cell.angle_gamma   90.00
#
_symmetry.space_group_name_H-M   'P 1'
#
loop_
_entity.id
_entity.type
_entity.pdbx_description
1 polymer ?
#
loop_
_entity_poly.entity_id
_entity_poly.type
_entity_poly.pdbx_seq_one_letter_code
_entity_poly.pdbx_strand_id
1 'polypeptide(L)'
;MKIRPYCPADEDVVIELWRACEMLRWSDPQKDIARKLRVNPEWFLVGELGGRVIATCMIGYEGHRGWINFLAVAPEHQRGGHGKALMAEAERILRGVGCAKINLQVRAANTKVAAFYERLGFAAEELINMGKRLERD
;
A
#
# COMPACT_ATOMS: atom_id res chain seq x y z
N MET A 1 -2.42 10.62 -13.46
CA MET A 1 -2.49 10.57 -11.99
C MET A 1 -1.26 11.21 -11.40
N LYS A 2 -1.46 12.09 -10.43
CA LYS A 2 -0.37 12.73 -9.70
C LYS A 2 -0.12 11.97 -8.41
N ILE A 3 1.12 11.53 -8.18
CA ILE A 3 1.52 10.84 -6.95
C ILE A 3 2.14 11.87 -6.01
N ARG A 4 1.66 11.92 -4.78
CA ARG A 4 2.16 12.83 -3.74
C ARG A 4 2.05 12.20 -2.36
N PRO A 5 2.73 12.73 -1.33
CA PRO A 5 2.52 12.27 0.04
C PRO A 5 1.09 12.56 0.51
N TYR A 6 0.60 11.67 1.38
CA TYR A 6 -0.65 11.85 2.10
C TYR A 6 -0.58 13.11 2.97
N CYS A 7 -1.71 13.80 3.11
CA CYS A 7 -1.87 14.85 4.12
C CYS A 7 -3.17 14.63 4.90
N PRO A 8 -3.33 15.21 6.11
CA PRO A 8 -4.50 14.96 6.96
C PRO A 8 -5.85 15.24 6.29
N ALA A 9 -5.90 16.17 5.35
CA ALA A 9 -7.13 16.47 4.61
C ALA A 9 -7.60 15.28 3.74
N ASP A 10 -6.73 14.31 3.48
CA ASP A 10 -7.06 13.13 2.67
C ASP A 10 -7.71 12.01 3.47
N GLU A 11 -7.80 12.12 4.81
CA GLU A 11 -8.20 10.99 5.66
C GLU A 11 -9.53 10.36 5.23
N ASP A 12 -10.56 11.18 5.07
CA ASP A 12 -11.89 10.66 4.78
C ASP A 12 -11.94 9.94 3.43
N VAL A 13 -11.34 10.52 2.40
CA VAL A 13 -11.34 9.90 1.07
C VAL A 13 -10.49 8.63 1.04
N VAL A 14 -9.39 8.60 1.80
CA VAL A 14 -8.53 7.41 1.89
C VAL A 14 -9.27 6.27 2.61
N ILE A 15 -9.92 6.56 3.72
CA ILE A 15 -10.70 5.54 4.45
C ILE A 15 -11.83 5.01 3.57
N GLU A 16 -12.53 5.87 2.86
CA GLU A 16 -13.59 5.46 1.94
C GLU A 16 -13.05 4.59 0.79
N LEU A 17 -11.88 4.95 0.26
CA LEU A 17 -11.18 4.14 -0.74
C LEU A 17 -10.87 2.74 -0.21
N TRP A 18 -10.32 2.66 1.00
CA TRP A 18 -10.00 1.37 1.60
C TRP A 18 -11.26 0.55 1.89
N ARG A 19 -12.35 1.20 2.27
CA ARG A 19 -13.64 0.51 2.44
C ARG A 19 -14.12 -0.07 1.12
N ALA A 20 -14.07 0.70 0.04
CA ALA A 20 -14.47 0.24 -1.29
C ALA A 20 -13.59 -0.92 -1.80
N CYS A 21 -12.33 -0.98 -1.37
CA CYS A 21 -11.41 -2.07 -1.72
C CYS A 21 -11.43 -3.22 -0.70
N GLU A 22 -12.37 -3.22 0.25
CA GLU A 22 -12.52 -4.27 1.26
C GLU A 22 -11.26 -4.48 2.12
N MET A 23 -10.59 -3.39 2.47
CA MET A 23 -9.33 -3.42 3.23
C MET A 23 -9.48 -3.11 4.71
N LEU A 24 -10.70 -2.84 5.21
CA LEU A 24 -10.92 -2.41 6.59
C LEU A 24 -11.26 -3.54 7.56
N ARG A 25 -11.17 -4.77 7.09
CA ARG A 25 -11.60 -5.95 7.86
C ARG A 25 -10.71 -6.28 9.06
N TRP A 26 -9.43 -5.90 9.01
CA TRP A 26 -8.41 -6.46 9.87
C TRP A 26 -7.82 -5.47 10.87
N SER A 27 -8.08 -4.18 10.71
CA SER A 27 -7.53 -3.13 11.57
C SER A 27 -8.36 -1.86 11.49
N ASP A 28 -8.12 -0.95 12.44
CA ASP A 28 -8.76 0.36 12.46
C ASP A 28 -7.98 1.30 11.52
N PRO A 29 -8.62 1.83 10.46
CA PRO A 29 -7.90 2.65 9.47
C PRO A 29 -7.35 3.95 10.05
N GLN A 30 -8.03 4.58 10.98
CA GLN A 30 -7.54 5.81 11.61
C GLN A 30 -6.27 5.54 12.42
N LYS A 31 -6.24 4.42 13.15
CA LYS A 31 -5.06 4.01 13.90
C LYS A 31 -3.89 3.65 12.97
N ASP A 32 -4.16 2.95 11.88
CA ASP A 32 -3.12 2.61 10.91
C ASP A 32 -2.50 3.87 10.29
N ILE A 33 -3.33 4.85 9.94
CA ILE A 33 -2.85 6.13 9.42
C ILE A 33 -2.00 6.84 10.48
N ALA A 34 -2.49 6.94 11.71
CA ALA A 34 -1.77 7.59 12.80
C ALA A 34 -0.41 6.95 13.05
N ARG A 35 -0.34 5.62 13.02
CA ARG A 35 0.92 4.89 13.17
C ARG A 35 1.88 5.20 12.03
N LYS A 36 1.39 5.18 10.79
CA LYS A 36 2.23 5.46 9.62
C LYS A 36 2.78 6.89 9.64
N LEU A 37 2.01 7.85 10.13
CA LEU A 37 2.46 9.23 10.21
C LEU A 37 3.61 9.44 11.21
N ARG A 38 3.91 8.46 12.05
CA ARG A 38 5.05 8.47 12.96
C ARG A 38 6.30 7.81 12.37
N VAL A 39 6.15 7.11 11.23
CA VAL A 39 7.25 6.31 10.64
C VAL A 39 7.29 6.56 9.14
N ASN A 40 8.22 7.39 8.71
CA ASN A 40 8.38 7.77 7.31
C ASN A 40 7.05 8.27 6.69
N PRO A 41 6.45 9.33 7.22
CA PRO A 41 5.17 9.83 6.71
C PRO A 41 5.22 10.23 5.23
N GLU A 42 6.38 10.65 4.74
CA GLU A 42 6.61 11.00 3.33
C GLU A 42 6.50 9.78 2.39
N TRP A 43 6.49 8.57 2.94
CA TRP A 43 6.33 7.33 2.20
C TRP A 43 4.90 6.77 2.24
N PHE A 44 3.99 7.52 2.79
CA PHE A 44 2.56 7.25 2.63
C PHE A 44 2.08 8.07 1.44
N LEU A 45 1.92 7.40 0.30
CA LEU A 45 1.60 8.06 -0.96
C LEU A 45 0.12 7.97 -1.29
N VAL A 46 -0.38 9.01 -1.92
CA VAL A 46 -1.70 9.01 -2.55
C VAL A 46 -1.55 9.31 -4.03
N GLY A 47 -2.47 8.79 -4.82
CA GLY A 47 -2.59 9.07 -6.24
C GLY A 47 -3.82 9.94 -6.49
N GLU A 48 -3.62 11.09 -7.11
CA GLU A 48 -4.67 12.08 -7.35
C GLU A 48 -4.96 12.17 -8.85
N LEU A 49 -6.23 12.06 -9.20
CA LEU A 49 -6.67 12.18 -10.58
C LEU A 49 -7.85 13.14 -10.63
N GLY A 50 -7.71 14.20 -11.43
CA GLY A 50 -8.75 15.21 -11.54
C GLY A 50 -9.08 15.89 -10.21
N GLY A 51 -8.07 16.09 -9.34
CA GLY A 51 -8.25 16.71 -8.04
C GLY A 51 -8.81 15.77 -6.96
N ARG A 52 -8.99 14.49 -7.26
CA ARG A 52 -9.53 13.51 -6.32
C ARG A 52 -8.54 12.39 -6.06
N VAL A 53 -8.38 12.00 -4.80
CA VAL A 53 -7.57 10.84 -4.43
C VAL A 53 -8.29 9.56 -4.87
N ILE A 54 -7.61 8.76 -5.70
CA ILE A 54 -8.13 7.51 -6.23
C ILE A 54 -7.27 6.30 -5.87
N ALA A 55 -6.11 6.51 -5.27
CA ALA A 55 -5.19 5.42 -4.98
C ALA A 55 -4.30 5.75 -3.79
N THR A 56 -3.80 4.71 -3.12
CA THR A 56 -2.85 4.84 -2.00
C THR A 56 -1.77 3.78 -2.08
N CYS A 57 -0.66 4.04 -1.38
CA CYS A 57 0.40 3.07 -1.16
C CYS A 57 1.19 3.48 0.08
N MET A 58 1.32 2.56 1.05
CA MET A 58 2.22 2.75 2.18
C MET A 58 3.50 1.98 1.95
N ILE A 59 4.63 2.65 2.14
CA ILE A 59 5.96 2.08 1.91
C ILE A 59 6.71 2.08 3.24
N GLY A 60 7.38 0.97 3.56
CA GLY A 60 8.20 0.85 4.75
C GLY A 60 9.53 0.19 4.45
N TYR A 61 10.52 0.48 5.29
CA TYR A 61 11.85 -0.13 5.22
C TYR A 61 12.47 -0.14 6.61
N GLU A 62 12.71 -1.32 7.16
CA GLU A 62 13.32 -1.44 8.49
C GLU A 62 14.84 -1.66 8.44
N GLY A 63 15.45 -1.58 7.26
CA GLY A 63 16.87 -1.80 7.05
C GLY A 63 17.21 -3.17 6.46
N HIS A 64 16.26 -4.10 6.46
CA HIS A 64 16.46 -5.44 5.90
C HIS A 64 15.60 -5.66 4.66
N ARG A 65 14.31 -5.37 4.73
CA ARG A 65 13.36 -5.56 3.62
C ARG A 65 12.47 -4.33 3.49
N GLY A 66 12.10 -4.03 2.24
CA GLY A 66 11.03 -3.07 1.97
C GLY A 66 9.68 -3.76 2.11
N TRP A 67 8.66 -3.00 2.48
CA TRP A 67 7.30 -3.50 2.66
C TRP A 67 6.29 -2.57 2.01
N ILE A 68 5.29 -3.16 1.39
CA ILE A 68 4.17 -2.43 0.80
C ILE A 68 2.91 -2.81 1.55
N ASN A 69 2.17 -1.82 1.99
CA ASN A 69 0.86 -1.98 2.63
C ASN A 69 -0.14 -1.03 1.98
N PHE A 70 -1.40 -1.40 2.00
CA PHE A 70 -2.49 -0.56 1.51
C PHE A 70 -2.24 -0.02 0.09
N LEU A 71 -1.77 -0.86 -0.81
CA LEU A 71 -1.82 -0.54 -2.23
C LEU A 71 -3.27 -0.71 -2.67
N ALA A 72 -3.94 0.39 -2.90
CA ALA A 72 -5.36 0.43 -3.25
C ALA A 72 -5.57 1.34 -4.45
N VAL A 73 -6.47 0.94 -5.34
CA VAL A 73 -6.96 1.77 -6.44
C VAL A 73 -8.47 1.68 -6.41
N ALA A 74 -9.14 2.83 -6.49
CA ALA A 74 -10.61 2.87 -6.51
C ALA A 74 -11.15 1.91 -7.58
N PRO A 75 -12.21 1.13 -7.27
CA PRO A 75 -12.70 0.10 -8.19
C PRO A 75 -12.95 0.60 -9.61
N GLU A 76 -13.51 1.81 -9.75
CA GLU A 76 -13.79 2.42 -11.05
C GLU A 76 -12.55 2.86 -11.82
N HIS A 77 -11.39 2.89 -11.16
CA HIS A 77 -10.11 3.28 -11.77
C HIS A 77 -9.12 2.12 -11.87
N GLN A 78 -9.53 0.92 -11.52
CA GLN A 78 -8.67 -0.26 -11.68
C GLN A 78 -8.46 -0.58 -13.16
N ARG A 79 -7.35 -1.27 -13.46
CA ARG A 79 -6.90 -1.59 -14.82
C ARG A 79 -6.44 -0.39 -15.65
N GLY A 80 -6.28 0.77 -15.04
CA GLY A 80 -5.75 1.96 -15.71
C GLY A 80 -4.25 2.16 -15.54
N GLY A 81 -3.54 1.19 -14.94
CA GLY A 81 -2.10 1.30 -14.72
C GLY A 81 -1.70 2.09 -13.48
N HIS A 82 -2.65 2.51 -12.65
CA HIS A 82 -2.37 3.34 -11.47
C HIS A 82 -1.64 2.57 -10.37
N GLY A 83 -2.04 1.32 -10.12
CA GLY A 83 -1.33 0.46 -9.17
C GLY A 83 0.11 0.20 -9.60
N LYS A 84 0.31 -0.06 -10.88
CA LYS A 84 1.65 -0.24 -11.46
C LYS A 84 2.50 1.02 -11.28
N ALA A 85 1.91 2.20 -11.50
CA ALA A 85 2.62 3.47 -11.35
C ALA A 85 3.05 3.69 -9.90
N LEU A 86 2.17 3.39 -8.93
CA LEU A 86 2.50 3.49 -7.51
C LEU A 86 3.59 2.51 -7.11
N MET A 87 3.56 1.28 -7.61
CA MET A 87 4.60 0.29 -7.33
C MET A 87 5.93 0.70 -7.94
N ALA A 88 5.94 1.31 -9.11
CA ALA A 88 7.16 1.83 -9.72
C ALA A 88 7.77 2.95 -8.86
N GLU A 89 6.94 3.85 -8.33
CA GLU A 89 7.41 4.89 -7.41
C GLU A 89 7.94 4.32 -6.10
N ALA A 90 7.24 3.33 -5.53
CA ALA A 90 7.70 2.63 -4.33
C ALA A 90 9.07 1.98 -4.55
N GLU A 91 9.25 1.33 -5.67
CA GLU A 91 10.52 0.70 -6.03
C GLU A 91 11.63 1.74 -6.17
N ARG A 92 11.33 2.86 -6.81
CA ARG A 92 12.31 3.96 -6.94
C ARG A 92 12.74 4.49 -5.57
N ILE A 93 11.79 4.71 -4.66
CA ILE A 93 12.06 5.19 -3.30
C ILE A 93 12.93 4.19 -2.55
N LEU A 94 12.57 2.92 -2.59
CA LEU A 94 13.27 1.87 -1.85
C LEU A 94 14.66 1.61 -2.41
N ARG A 95 14.86 1.65 -3.73
CA ARG A 95 16.18 1.59 -4.34
C ARG A 95 17.05 2.75 -3.87
N GLY A 96 16.46 3.93 -3.73
CA GLY A 96 17.18 5.13 -3.29
C GLY A 96 17.75 5.03 -1.89
N VAL A 97 17.23 4.16 -1.04
CA VAL A 97 17.73 3.92 0.33
C VAL A 97 18.52 2.60 0.44
N GLY A 98 18.80 1.95 -0.68
CA GLY A 98 19.60 0.72 -0.68
C GLY A 98 18.83 -0.55 -0.33
N CYS A 99 17.51 -0.54 -0.43
CA CYS A 99 16.68 -1.70 -0.16
C CYS A 99 16.97 -2.82 -1.17
N ALA A 100 17.28 -4.02 -0.68
CA ALA A 100 17.65 -5.16 -1.52
C ALA A 100 16.46 -5.97 -2.02
N LYS A 101 15.34 -5.93 -1.29
CA LYS A 101 14.18 -6.78 -1.62
C LYS A 101 12.92 -6.18 -1.02
N ILE A 102 11.84 -6.20 -1.79
CA ILE A 102 10.50 -5.77 -1.33
C ILE A 102 9.67 -7.00 -1.06
N ASN A 103 9.08 -7.09 0.13
CA ASN A 103 8.09 -8.08 0.48
C ASN A 103 6.71 -7.42 0.61
N LEU A 104 5.68 -8.21 0.40
CA LEU A 104 4.31 -7.79 0.66
C LEU A 104 3.48 -9.03 0.98
N GLN A 105 2.29 -8.80 1.50
CA GLN A 105 1.39 -9.88 1.88
C GLN A 105 0.13 -9.82 1.04
N VAL A 106 -0.30 -10.97 0.54
CA VAL A 106 -1.54 -11.12 -0.21
C VAL A 106 -2.34 -12.22 0.45
N ARG A 107 -3.62 -11.98 0.73
CA ARG A 107 -4.50 -13.04 1.23
C ARG A 107 -4.52 -14.19 0.23
N ALA A 108 -4.35 -15.42 0.72
CA ALA A 108 -4.24 -16.61 -0.14
C ALA A 108 -5.40 -16.74 -1.13
N ALA A 109 -6.60 -16.35 -0.73
CA ALA A 109 -7.79 -16.41 -1.60
C ALA A 109 -7.83 -15.29 -2.66
N ASN A 110 -7.01 -14.25 -2.53
CA ASN A 110 -7.02 -13.10 -3.43
C ASN A 110 -6.10 -13.34 -4.63
N THR A 111 -6.51 -14.24 -5.51
CA THR A 111 -5.71 -14.68 -6.65
C THR A 111 -5.51 -13.58 -7.69
N LYS A 112 -6.47 -12.65 -7.82
CA LYS A 112 -6.35 -11.53 -8.78
C LYS A 112 -5.25 -10.57 -8.36
N VAL A 113 -5.15 -10.28 -7.07
CA VAL A 113 -4.10 -9.42 -6.53
C VAL A 113 -2.74 -10.09 -6.65
N ALA A 114 -2.66 -11.39 -6.33
CA ALA A 114 -1.42 -12.16 -6.52
C ALA A 114 -0.95 -12.10 -7.98
N ALA A 115 -1.87 -12.28 -8.94
CA ALA A 115 -1.55 -12.21 -10.37
C ALA A 115 -1.03 -10.81 -10.76
N PHE A 116 -1.61 -9.74 -10.19
CA PHE A 116 -1.14 -8.38 -10.42
C PHE A 116 0.34 -8.23 -10.01
N TYR A 117 0.68 -8.69 -8.81
CA TYR A 117 2.07 -8.61 -8.33
C TYR A 117 3.01 -9.51 -9.11
N GLU A 118 2.57 -10.69 -9.52
CA GLU A 118 3.39 -11.58 -10.36
C GLU A 118 3.77 -10.91 -11.68
N ARG A 119 2.85 -10.16 -12.28
CA ARG A 119 3.16 -9.40 -13.50
C ARG A 119 4.19 -8.30 -13.27
N LEU A 120 4.36 -7.86 -12.02
CA LEU A 120 5.38 -6.86 -11.66
C LEU A 120 6.71 -7.48 -11.22
N GLY A 121 6.83 -8.80 -11.32
CA GLY A 121 8.07 -9.51 -10.99
C GLY A 121 8.13 -10.09 -9.58
N PHE A 122 7.04 -10.04 -8.82
CA PHE A 122 6.96 -10.70 -7.53
C PHE A 122 6.66 -12.18 -7.70
N ALA A 123 7.12 -12.99 -6.76
CA ALA A 123 6.85 -14.42 -6.74
C ALA A 123 6.39 -14.85 -5.36
N ALA A 124 5.44 -15.78 -5.32
CA ALA A 124 5.01 -16.38 -4.06
C ALA A 124 6.18 -17.18 -3.47
N GLU A 125 6.35 -17.06 -2.16
CA GLU A 125 7.43 -17.73 -1.44
C GLU A 125 6.86 -18.76 -0.46
N GLU A 126 7.59 -19.85 -0.24
CA GLU A 126 7.19 -20.88 0.70
C GLU A 126 7.55 -20.46 2.13
N LEU A 127 6.76 -19.56 2.67
CA LEU A 127 6.93 -19.01 4.01
C LEU A 127 5.62 -19.04 4.76
N ILE A 128 5.67 -19.31 6.04
CA ILE A 128 4.52 -19.14 6.91
C ILE A 128 4.60 -17.72 7.48
N ASN A 129 3.55 -16.93 7.24
CA ASN A 129 3.41 -15.64 7.88
C ASN A 129 2.82 -15.86 9.28
N MET A 130 3.48 -15.33 10.30
CA MET A 130 2.99 -15.41 11.68
C MET A 130 2.83 -14.01 12.23
N GLY A 131 1.72 -13.76 12.90
CA GLY A 131 1.43 -12.47 13.49
C GLY A 131 1.02 -12.62 14.96
N LYS A 132 1.35 -11.62 15.75
CA LYS A 132 0.90 -11.52 17.14
C LYS A 132 0.41 -10.09 17.36
N ARG A 133 -0.86 -9.96 17.67
CA ARG A 133 -1.43 -8.62 17.90
C ARG A 133 -0.99 -8.10 19.27
N LEU A 134 -0.47 -6.89 19.29
CA LEU A 134 -0.01 -6.22 20.52
C LEU A 134 -1.05 -5.25 21.06
N GLU A 135 -1.93 -4.72 20.22
CA GLU A 135 -3.02 -3.83 20.58
C GLU A 135 -4.31 -4.29 19.91
N ARG A 136 -5.43 -3.97 20.54
CA ARG A 136 -6.74 -4.13 19.90
C ARG A 136 -7.03 -2.92 19.02
N ASP A 137 -7.50 -3.18 17.84
CA ASP A 137 -7.95 -2.15 16.92
C ASP A 137 -9.48 -2.11 16.83
#